data_739002f7e7fa0ec482bda20198656d32
#
_entry.id   739002f7e7fa0ec482bda20198656d32
#
_cell.length_a   1.000
_cell.length_b   1.000
_cell.length_c   1.000
_cell.angle_alpha   90.00
_cell.angle_beta   90.00
_cell.angle_gamma   90.00
#
_symmetry.space_group_name_H-M   'P 1'
#
loop_
_entity.id
_entity.type
_entity.pdbx_description
1 polymer ?
#
loop_
_entity_poly.entity_id
_entity_poly.type
_entity_poly.pdbx_seq_one_letter_code
_entity_poly.pdbx_strand_id
1 'polypeptide(L)'
;SYSAHNAPLIPFYVYYSMFGFQRIGDLAWAAGDSQARGFLIGATSGRTTLNGEGLQHQDGHSHIQASTIPNCVSYDPTYGYELAVIIQDGLERMYKKGENRFYYITTMNENYEHPAMPEGVEDGIIRGIYQLQKSKSRAKKRVQLMGSGTILQEVVAAVALLQDDWGVAADVWSVTSANELRRDGLACERWNMMNPDKQVRQPYITEVLQDADGPSVMATDYMKVYSDQLRPFIPGTFKVLGTDGYGRSDSREKLRHFFEVNRYFIAITALKALSEEGAI
;
A
#
# COMPACT_ATOMS: atom_id res chain seq x y z
N SER A 1 -10.58 -8.46 -24.23
CA SER A 1 -11.00 -8.22 -25.62
C SER A 1 -12.33 -7.45 -25.70
N TYR A 2 -13.35 -7.90 -25.00
CA TYR A 2 -14.67 -7.24 -25.04
C TYR A 2 -14.65 -5.79 -24.54
N SER A 3 -13.94 -5.50 -23.45
CA SER A 3 -13.85 -4.13 -22.91
C SER A 3 -13.10 -3.19 -23.83
N ALA A 4 -12.11 -3.65 -24.59
CA ALA A 4 -11.41 -2.86 -25.59
C ALA A 4 -12.29 -2.53 -26.81
N HIS A 5 -13.31 -3.33 -27.06
CA HIS A 5 -14.27 -3.14 -28.17
C HIS A 5 -15.59 -2.49 -27.74
N ASN A 6 -15.63 -1.85 -26.57
CA ASN A 6 -16.83 -1.23 -25.99
C ASN A 6 -17.99 -2.22 -25.71
N ALA A 7 -17.72 -3.50 -25.62
CA ALA A 7 -18.71 -4.47 -25.17
C ALA A 7 -18.88 -4.37 -23.65
N PRO A 8 -20.11 -4.39 -23.09
CA PRO A 8 -20.38 -4.11 -21.68
C PRO A 8 -20.11 -5.33 -20.78
N LEU A 9 -18.91 -5.93 -20.87
CA LEU A 9 -18.46 -7.00 -20.00
C LEU A 9 -17.45 -6.45 -19.01
N ILE A 10 -17.58 -6.86 -17.76
CA ILE A 10 -16.71 -6.49 -16.64
C ILE A 10 -15.93 -7.72 -16.20
N PRO A 11 -14.75 -7.98 -16.74
CA PRO A 11 -13.97 -9.15 -16.39
C PRO A 11 -13.30 -8.98 -15.01
N PHE A 12 -13.40 -10.03 -14.20
CA PHE A 12 -12.59 -10.25 -13.00
C PHE A 12 -11.75 -11.49 -13.27
N TYR A 13 -10.43 -11.33 -13.35
CA TYR A 13 -9.50 -12.43 -13.58
C TYR A 13 -8.69 -12.68 -12.31
N VAL A 14 -8.94 -13.83 -11.68
CA VAL A 14 -8.30 -14.21 -10.41
C VAL A 14 -7.15 -15.17 -10.67
N TYR A 15 -6.00 -14.91 -10.05
CA TYR A 15 -4.82 -15.76 -10.13
C TYR A 15 -3.95 -15.63 -8.87
N TYR A 16 -3.07 -16.58 -8.64
CA TYR A 16 -2.05 -16.43 -7.61
C TYR A 16 -1.16 -15.23 -7.94
N SER A 17 -1.07 -14.26 -7.03
CA SER A 17 -0.36 -13.00 -7.26
C SER A 17 1.10 -13.21 -7.67
N MET A 18 1.79 -14.19 -7.05
CA MET A 18 3.17 -14.54 -7.38
C MET A 18 3.37 -14.94 -8.84
N PHE A 19 2.41 -15.63 -9.43
CA PHE A 19 2.52 -16.14 -10.79
C PHE A 19 1.91 -15.22 -11.85
N GLY A 20 1.11 -14.23 -11.45
CA GLY A 20 0.40 -13.34 -12.36
C GLY A 20 1.34 -12.65 -13.35
N PHE A 21 1.89 -11.54 -12.98
CA PHE A 21 2.76 -10.75 -13.89
C PHE A 21 4.01 -11.50 -14.34
N GLN A 22 4.52 -12.46 -13.58
CA GLN A 22 5.67 -13.27 -14.01
C GLN A 22 5.33 -14.19 -15.20
N ARG A 23 4.07 -14.60 -15.34
CA ARG A 23 3.64 -15.53 -16.41
C ARG A 23 2.82 -14.86 -17.49
N ILE A 24 2.04 -13.83 -17.13
CA ILE A 24 1.17 -13.11 -18.04
C ILE A 24 1.55 -11.65 -18.24
N GLY A 25 2.74 -11.22 -17.79
CA GLY A 25 3.18 -9.82 -17.87
C GLY A 25 3.13 -9.25 -19.28
N ASP A 26 3.55 -10.02 -20.27
CA ASP A 26 3.46 -9.66 -21.68
C ASP A 26 2.00 -9.46 -22.13
N LEU A 27 1.11 -10.37 -21.75
CA LEU A 27 -0.32 -10.25 -22.04
C LEU A 27 -0.99 -9.10 -21.28
N ALA A 28 -0.56 -8.84 -20.04
CA ALA A 28 -1.06 -7.71 -19.27
C ALA A 28 -0.61 -6.37 -19.89
N TRP A 29 0.62 -6.30 -20.38
CA TRP A 29 1.12 -5.15 -21.14
C TRP A 29 0.30 -4.94 -22.42
N ALA A 30 0.12 -5.99 -23.21
CA ALA A 30 -0.68 -5.94 -24.44
C ALA A 30 -2.15 -5.57 -24.17
N ALA A 31 -2.73 -6.06 -23.06
CA ALA A 31 -4.08 -5.68 -22.63
C ALA A 31 -4.15 -4.17 -22.29
N GLY A 32 -3.14 -3.65 -21.59
CA GLY A 32 -3.03 -2.22 -21.31
C GLY A 32 -2.90 -1.37 -22.57
N ASP A 33 -2.01 -1.77 -23.49
CA ASP A 33 -1.77 -1.06 -24.74
C ASP A 33 -3.03 -1.04 -25.63
N SER A 34 -3.78 -2.14 -25.67
CA SER A 34 -5.06 -2.22 -26.38
C SER A 34 -6.25 -1.62 -25.61
N GLN A 35 -6.00 -0.91 -24.52
CA GLN A 35 -7.02 -0.23 -23.70
C GLN A 35 -8.08 -1.18 -23.13
N ALA A 36 -7.71 -2.42 -22.84
CA ALA A 36 -8.57 -3.37 -22.13
C ALA A 36 -8.91 -2.86 -20.72
N ARG A 37 -10.13 -3.16 -20.28
CA ARG A 37 -10.66 -2.74 -18.97
C ARG A 37 -11.07 -3.96 -18.17
N GLY A 38 -10.90 -3.90 -16.87
CA GLY A 38 -11.27 -4.98 -15.97
C GLY A 38 -10.41 -5.02 -14.72
N PHE A 39 -10.58 -6.09 -13.95
CA PHE A 39 -9.91 -6.30 -12.68
C PHE A 39 -9.06 -7.57 -12.74
N LEU A 40 -7.79 -7.43 -12.46
CA LEU A 40 -6.88 -8.53 -12.13
C LEU A 40 -6.85 -8.66 -10.60
N ILE A 41 -7.15 -9.84 -10.08
CA ILE A 41 -7.17 -10.10 -8.64
C ILE A 41 -6.04 -11.07 -8.31
N GLY A 42 -5.02 -10.56 -7.61
CA GLY A 42 -3.93 -11.38 -7.08
C GLY A 42 -4.35 -12.06 -5.78
N ALA A 43 -4.84 -13.29 -5.86
CA ALA A 43 -5.32 -14.07 -4.74
C ALA A 43 -4.66 -15.48 -4.76
N THR A 44 -3.92 -15.87 -3.75
CA THR A 44 -3.66 -15.15 -2.52
C THR A 44 -2.30 -14.45 -2.58
N SER A 45 -2.12 -13.37 -1.86
CA SER A 45 -0.96 -12.51 -1.91
C SER A 45 -0.23 -12.44 -0.57
N GLY A 46 0.95 -11.84 -0.58
CA GLY A 46 1.77 -11.57 0.59
C GLY A 46 2.84 -12.63 0.87
N ARG A 47 4.03 -12.16 1.22
CA ARG A 47 5.17 -13.06 1.46
C ARG A 47 5.10 -13.79 2.79
N THR A 48 4.62 -13.14 3.83
CA THR A 48 4.46 -13.72 5.16
C THR A 48 3.04 -14.18 5.44
N THR A 49 2.08 -13.65 4.70
CA THR A 49 0.65 -13.93 4.91
C THR A 49 0.25 -15.28 4.33
N LEU A 50 0.78 -15.64 3.18
CA LEU A 50 0.53 -16.93 2.55
C LEU A 50 1.40 -18.01 3.19
N ASN A 51 0.82 -18.76 4.12
CA ASN A 51 1.47 -19.90 4.77
C ASN A 51 0.80 -21.23 4.38
N GLY A 52 1.47 -22.34 4.63
CA GLY A 52 0.95 -23.69 4.37
C GLY A 52 0.95 -24.12 2.91
N GLU A 53 1.34 -23.25 1.99
CA GLU A 53 1.61 -23.54 0.59
C GLU A 53 3.13 -23.55 0.33
N GLY A 54 3.54 -23.88 -0.89
CA GLY A 54 4.96 -23.82 -1.24
C GLY A 54 5.48 -22.37 -1.22
N LEU A 55 6.73 -22.19 -0.79
CA LEU A 55 7.39 -20.89 -0.70
C LEU A 55 7.38 -20.10 -2.04
N GLN A 56 7.29 -20.81 -3.17
CA GLN A 56 7.21 -20.22 -4.50
C GLN A 56 5.89 -19.47 -4.75
N HIS A 57 4.86 -19.66 -3.92
CA HIS A 57 3.60 -18.90 -4.00
C HIS A 57 3.65 -17.57 -3.24
N GLN A 58 4.66 -17.36 -2.41
CA GLN A 58 4.77 -16.19 -1.55
C GLN A 58 5.22 -14.96 -2.35
N ASP A 59 4.26 -14.11 -2.70
CA ASP A 59 4.46 -12.90 -3.47
C ASP A 59 5.06 -11.77 -2.61
N GLY A 60 6.09 -11.14 -3.11
CA GLY A 60 6.68 -9.93 -2.51
C GLY A 60 6.91 -8.80 -3.52
N HIS A 61 6.47 -8.94 -4.80
CA HIS A 61 6.89 -8.00 -5.85
C HIS A 61 5.85 -7.76 -6.96
N SER A 62 4.66 -8.33 -6.89
CA SER A 62 3.67 -8.16 -7.96
C SER A 62 3.24 -6.70 -8.17
N HIS A 63 3.14 -5.90 -7.11
CA HIS A 63 2.85 -4.47 -7.22
C HIS A 63 3.96 -3.69 -7.93
N ILE A 64 5.22 -4.10 -7.76
CA ILE A 64 6.35 -3.49 -8.46
C ILE A 64 6.26 -3.80 -9.97
N GLN A 65 5.92 -5.04 -10.32
CA GLN A 65 5.68 -5.42 -11.71
C GLN A 65 4.46 -4.68 -12.30
N ALA A 66 3.36 -4.57 -11.56
CA ALA A 66 2.18 -3.81 -11.95
C ALA A 66 2.52 -2.33 -12.24
N SER A 67 3.42 -1.72 -11.48
CA SER A 67 3.82 -0.33 -11.64
C SER A 67 4.53 -0.04 -12.98
N THR A 68 5.03 -1.07 -13.66
CA THR A 68 5.67 -0.93 -14.97
C THR A 68 4.67 -0.69 -16.10
N ILE A 69 3.38 -1.04 -15.90
CA ILE A 69 2.35 -0.89 -16.92
C ILE A 69 1.65 0.48 -16.74
N PRO A 70 1.71 1.39 -17.71
CA PRO A 70 1.33 2.79 -17.54
C PRO A 70 -0.11 3.04 -17.06
N ASN A 71 -1.06 2.23 -17.52
CA ASN A 71 -2.48 2.34 -17.20
C ASN A 71 -2.99 1.26 -16.23
N CYS A 72 -2.10 0.49 -15.60
CA CYS A 72 -2.43 -0.42 -14.51
C CYS A 72 -2.48 0.35 -13.19
N VAL A 73 -3.64 0.38 -12.55
CA VAL A 73 -3.84 0.96 -11.21
C VAL A 73 -3.80 -0.18 -10.20
N SER A 74 -2.91 -0.13 -9.20
CA SER A 74 -2.72 -1.28 -8.31
C SER A 74 -2.93 -0.92 -6.84
N TYR A 75 -3.66 -1.79 -6.12
CA TYR A 75 -4.03 -1.60 -4.73
C TYR A 75 -3.76 -2.85 -3.88
N ASP A 76 -3.34 -2.62 -2.63
CA ASP A 76 -3.13 -3.63 -1.59
C ASP A 76 -4.03 -3.32 -0.37
N PRO A 77 -5.35 -3.53 -0.47
CA PRO A 77 -6.28 -3.21 0.60
C PRO A 77 -6.12 -4.16 1.79
N THR A 78 -6.35 -3.63 3.00
CA THR A 78 -6.39 -4.38 4.25
C THR A 78 -7.81 -4.83 4.57
N TYR A 79 -8.78 -3.92 4.45
CA TYR A 79 -10.15 -4.15 4.89
C TYR A 79 -11.13 -4.31 3.73
N GLY A 80 -12.22 -5.06 3.98
CA GLY A 80 -13.25 -5.30 2.97
C GLY A 80 -13.90 -4.02 2.44
N TYR A 81 -14.05 -2.99 3.27
CA TYR A 81 -14.58 -1.71 2.81
C TYR A 81 -13.61 -0.97 1.86
N GLU A 82 -12.30 -1.08 2.07
CA GLU A 82 -11.31 -0.53 1.13
C GLU A 82 -11.43 -1.20 -0.25
N LEU A 83 -11.53 -2.54 -0.26
CA LEU A 83 -11.74 -3.31 -1.48
C LEU A 83 -13.02 -2.88 -2.20
N ALA A 84 -14.13 -2.70 -1.46
CA ALA A 84 -15.41 -2.29 -2.02
C ALA A 84 -15.34 -0.89 -2.67
N VAL A 85 -14.71 0.08 -1.98
CA VAL A 85 -14.52 1.45 -2.50
C VAL A 85 -13.65 1.44 -3.75
N ILE A 86 -12.55 0.67 -3.77
CA ILE A 86 -11.64 0.56 -4.92
C ILE A 86 -12.36 -0.06 -6.13
N ILE A 87 -13.15 -1.13 -5.92
CA ILE A 87 -13.91 -1.75 -7.01
C ILE A 87 -14.98 -0.78 -7.55
N GLN A 88 -15.68 -0.08 -6.66
CA GLN A 88 -16.69 0.92 -7.07
C GLN A 88 -16.06 2.05 -7.89
N ASP A 89 -14.92 2.61 -7.46
CA ASP A 89 -14.17 3.62 -8.23
C ASP A 89 -13.75 3.05 -9.59
N GLY A 90 -13.23 1.83 -9.62
CA GLY A 90 -12.82 1.17 -10.85
C GLY A 90 -13.96 0.98 -11.86
N LEU A 91 -15.14 0.58 -11.40
CA LEU A 91 -16.34 0.47 -12.22
C LEU A 91 -16.76 1.84 -12.78
N GLU A 92 -16.76 2.87 -11.94
CA GLU A 92 -17.10 4.23 -12.38
C GLU A 92 -16.10 4.75 -13.41
N ARG A 93 -14.82 4.65 -13.15
CA ARG A 93 -13.76 5.19 -14.03
C ARG A 93 -13.68 4.45 -15.35
N MET A 94 -13.67 3.12 -15.33
CA MET A 94 -13.51 2.31 -16.54
C MET A 94 -14.77 2.28 -17.41
N TYR A 95 -15.95 2.11 -16.80
CA TYR A 95 -17.16 1.78 -17.56
C TYR A 95 -18.15 2.95 -17.67
N LYS A 96 -18.17 3.89 -16.72
CA LYS A 96 -19.03 5.07 -16.78
C LYS A 96 -18.29 6.26 -17.41
N LYS A 97 -17.05 6.53 -16.98
CA LYS A 97 -16.22 7.64 -17.50
C LYS A 97 -15.40 7.24 -18.73
N GLY A 98 -15.24 5.95 -19.02
CA GLY A 98 -14.49 5.45 -20.19
C GLY A 98 -12.97 5.64 -20.09
N GLU A 99 -12.42 5.80 -18.90
CA GLU A 99 -10.98 6.01 -18.71
C GLU A 99 -10.17 4.78 -19.18
N ASN A 100 -9.03 5.04 -19.83
CA ASN A 100 -8.10 4.02 -20.23
C ASN A 100 -7.26 3.54 -19.05
N ARG A 101 -7.78 2.57 -18.32
CA ARG A 101 -7.10 1.91 -17.19
C ARG A 101 -7.70 0.56 -16.89
N PHE A 102 -6.94 -0.29 -16.21
CA PHE A 102 -7.40 -1.52 -15.58
C PHE A 102 -6.81 -1.63 -14.18
N TYR A 103 -7.43 -2.46 -13.33
CA TYR A 103 -7.07 -2.54 -11.92
C TYR A 103 -6.35 -3.86 -11.63
N TYR A 104 -5.32 -3.79 -10.79
CA TYR A 104 -4.73 -4.92 -10.10
C TYR A 104 -4.94 -4.77 -8.61
N ILE A 105 -5.58 -5.74 -7.98
CA ILE A 105 -5.92 -5.69 -6.55
C ILE A 105 -5.45 -6.99 -5.91
N THR A 106 -4.68 -6.90 -4.83
CA THR A 106 -4.27 -8.07 -4.05
C THR A 106 -5.27 -8.38 -2.96
N THR A 107 -5.49 -9.68 -2.71
CA THR A 107 -6.32 -10.18 -1.61
C THR A 107 -5.59 -11.31 -0.90
N MET A 108 -5.87 -11.49 0.38
CA MET A 108 -5.12 -12.39 1.27
C MET A 108 -6.06 -13.39 1.94
N ASN A 109 -5.50 -14.49 2.47
CA ASN A 109 -6.23 -15.57 3.12
C ASN A 109 -6.08 -15.57 4.65
N GLU A 110 -5.68 -14.45 5.27
CA GLU A 110 -5.65 -14.31 6.72
C GLU A 110 -6.97 -13.74 7.23
N ASN A 111 -7.55 -14.41 8.23
CA ASN A 111 -8.77 -13.94 8.87
C ASN A 111 -8.47 -12.99 10.02
N TYR A 112 -9.06 -11.80 10.01
CA TYR A 112 -9.03 -10.82 11.08
C TYR A 112 -10.32 -9.99 11.07
N GLU A 113 -10.57 -9.25 12.14
CA GLU A 113 -11.74 -8.38 12.25
C GLU A 113 -11.66 -7.22 11.24
N HIS A 114 -12.78 -6.96 10.59
CA HIS A 114 -12.95 -5.81 9.69
C HIS A 114 -13.81 -4.77 10.40
N PRO A 115 -13.23 -3.65 10.85
CA PRO A 115 -13.99 -2.58 11.47
C PRO A 115 -14.93 -1.91 10.47
N ALA A 116 -15.89 -1.12 10.98
CA ALA A 116 -16.66 -0.24 10.13
C ALA A 116 -15.73 0.79 9.45
N MET A 117 -16.07 1.18 8.23
CA MET A 117 -15.33 2.21 7.51
C MET A 117 -15.44 3.54 8.25
N PRO A 118 -14.34 4.23 8.53
CA PRO A 118 -14.38 5.59 9.05
C PRO A 118 -15.08 6.54 8.07
N GLU A 119 -15.76 7.57 8.58
CA GLU A 119 -16.42 8.55 7.73
C GLU A 119 -15.43 9.39 6.92
N GLY A 120 -15.74 9.59 5.64
CA GLY A 120 -15.02 10.51 4.75
C GLY A 120 -13.63 10.03 4.29
N VAL A 121 -13.33 8.73 4.41
CA VAL A 121 -12.02 8.18 4.00
C VAL A 121 -11.98 7.67 2.55
N GLU A 122 -13.10 7.69 1.83
CA GLU A 122 -13.22 7.11 0.49
C GLU A 122 -12.21 7.71 -0.50
N ASP A 123 -12.05 9.05 -0.50
CA ASP A 123 -11.07 9.71 -1.36
C ASP A 123 -9.65 9.29 -1.01
N GLY A 124 -9.32 9.21 0.27
CA GLY A 124 -8.02 8.73 0.74
C GLY A 124 -7.73 7.28 0.34
N ILE A 125 -8.73 6.40 0.42
CA ILE A 125 -8.63 5.00 -0.05
C ILE A 125 -8.26 4.96 -1.54
N ILE A 126 -8.93 5.76 -2.36
CA ILE A 126 -8.71 5.82 -3.81
C ILE A 126 -7.35 6.47 -4.14
N ARG A 127 -6.97 7.52 -3.42
CA ARG A 127 -5.70 8.22 -3.60
C ARG A 127 -4.49 7.48 -3.04
N GLY A 128 -4.70 6.44 -2.24
CA GLY A 128 -3.68 5.51 -1.80
C GLY A 128 -3.27 5.57 -0.33
N ILE A 129 -3.73 6.54 0.45
CA ILE A 129 -3.47 6.63 1.91
C ILE A 129 -4.59 7.39 2.62
N TYR A 130 -4.95 6.92 3.82
CA TYR A 130 -5.82 7.66 4.74
C TYR A 130 -5.43 7.39 6.20
N GLN A 131 -5.79 8.31 7.09
CA GLN A 131 -5.58 8.14 8.53
C GLN A 131 -6.62 7.18 9.10
N LEU A 132 -6.18 5.97 9.48
CA LEU A 132 -7.02 4.95 10.10
C LEU A 132 -7.29 5.27 11.57
N GLN A 133 -6.25 5.69 12.30
CA GLN A 133 -6.33 5.95 13.72
C GLN A 133 -5.44 7.11 14.11
N LYS A 134 -6.01 8.09 14.82
CA LYS A 134 -5.27 9.18 15.45
C LYS A 134 -5.11 8.90 16.95
N SER A 135 -3.89 8.97 17.44
CA SER A 135 -3.61 8.82 18.86
C SER A 135 -4.21 9.97 19.67
N LYS A 136 -4.95 9.62 20.72
CA LYS A 136 -5.49 10.57 21.71
C LYS A 136 -4.46 10.96 22.78
N SER A 137 -3.27 10.33 22.78
CA SER A 137 -2.19 10.61 23.72
C SER A 137 -1.66 12.03 23.53
N ARG A 138 -1.38 12.71 24.65
CA ARG A 138 -0.72 14.02 24.70
C ARG A 138 0.81 13.90 24.79
N ALA A 139 1.36 12.71 24.58
CA ALA A 139 2.80 12.49 24.59
C ALA A 139 3.46 13.38 23.52
N LYS A 140 4.57 14.02 23.90
CA LYS A 140 5.36 14.86 22.97
C LYS A 140 6.11 14.02 21.93
N LYS A 141 6.48 12.78 22.30
CA LYS A 141 7.11 11.82 21.39
C LYS A 141 6.03 11.18 20.55
N ARG A 142 6.10 11.36 19.25
CA ARG A 142 5.09 10.88 18.30
C ARG A 142 5.72 10.25 17.07
N VAL A 143 5.06 9.27 16.49
CA VAL A 143 5.46 8.61 15.24
C VAL A 143 4.26 8.42 14.33
N GLN A 144 4.49 8.37 13.03
CA GLN A 144 3.52 8.05 11.99
C GLN A 144 3.77 6.62 11.53
N LEU A 145 2.86 5.73 11.86
CA LEU A 145 2.95 4.31 11.48
C LEU A 145 2.06 4.05 10.27
N MET A 146 2.62 3.46 9.23
CA MET A 146 1.95 3.16 7.97
C MET A 146 2.00 1.67 7.68
N GLY A 147 0.94 1.13 7.13
CA GLY A 147 0.90 -0.28 6.71
C GLY A 147 0.00 -0.52 5.51
N SER A 148 0.25 -1.59 4.78
CA SER A 148 -0.60 -2.07 3.69
C SER A 148 -0.96 -3.54 3.88
N GLY A 149 -2.06 -3.97 3.28
CA GLY A 149 -2.52 -5.34 3.36
C GLY A 149 -2.59 -5.86 4.80
N THR A 150 -2.30 -7.13 5.02
CA THR A 150 -2.38 -7.76 6.34
C THR A 150 -1.34 -7.22 7.33
N ILE A 151 -0.22 -6.66 6.88
CA ILE A 151 0.80 -6.10 7.78
C ILE A 151 0.30 -4.86 8.52
N LEU A 152 -0.75 -4.21 8.05
CA LEU A 152 -1.42 -3.15 8.83
C LEU A 152 -1.88 -3.64 10.21
N GLN A 153 -2.23 -4.93 10.38
CA GLN A 153 -2.57 -5.51 11.69
C GLN A 153 -1.37 -5.49 12.66
N GLU A 154 -0.17 -5.75 12.16
CA GLU A 154 1.06 -5.65 12.95
C GLU A 154 1.39 -4.19 13.29
N VAL A 155 1.12 -3.26 12.38
CA VAL A 155 1.25 -1.81 12.60
C VAL A 155 0.31 -1.35 13.71
N VAL A 156 -0.97 -1.73 13.66
CA VAL A 156 -1.96 -1.41 14.72
C VAL A 156 -1.53 -1.99 16.06
N ALA A 157 -1.04 -3.24 16.08
CA ALA A 157 -0.58 -3.87 17.31
C ALA A 157 0.70 -3.23 17.90
N ALA A 158 1.55 -2.61 17.07
CA ALA A 158 2.73 -1.89 17.54
C ALA A 158 2.39 -0.61 18.33
N VAL A 159 1.20 -0.04 18.11
CA VAL A 159 0.74 1.17 18.86
C VAL A 159 0.73 0.94 20.37
N ALA A 160 0.18 -0.19 20.80
CA ALA A 160 0.12 -0.53 22.24
C ALA A 160 1.53 -0.67 22.84
N LEU A 161 2.45 -1.37 22.16
CA LEU A 161 3.85 -1.51 22.59
C LEU A 161 4.53 -0.16 22.76
N LEU A 162 4.38 0.74 21.78
CA LEU A 162 4.99 2.07 21.81
C LEU A 162 4.41 2.94 22.92
N GLN A 163 3.09 2.87 23.14
CA GLN A 163 2.42 3.68 24.14
C GLN A 163 2.69 3.17 25.56
N ASP A 164 2.52 1.86 25.79
CA ASP A 164 2.53 1.29 27.15
C ASP A 164 3.97 1.13 27.69
N ASP A 165 4.91 0.71 26.84
CA ASP A 165 6.29 0.46 27.26
C ASP A 165 7.19 1.70 27.15
N TRP A 166 6.89 2.63 26.22
CA TRP A 166 7.80 3.73 25.87
C TRP A 166 7.19 5.13 25.97
N GLY A 167 5.89 5.24 26.20
CA GLY A 167 5.19 6.53 26.28
C GLY A 167 5.23 7.32 24.95
N VAL A 168 5.28 6.61 23.82
CA VAL A 168 5.30 7.19 22.48
C VAL A 168 3.89 7.13 21.89
N ALA A 169 3.37 8.27 21.45
CA ALA A 169 2.12 8.33 20.70
C ALA A 169 2.35 7.88 19.25
N ALA A 170 1.45 7.08 18.69
CA ALA A 170 1.52 6.64 17.31
C ALA A 170 0.19 6.88 16.60
N ASP A 171 0.23 7.59 15.49
CA ASP A 171 -0.87 7.69 14.54
C ASP A 171 -0.73 6.58 13.49
N VAL A 172 -1.85 6.01 13.05
CA VAL A 172 -1.86 4.88 12.10
C VAL A 172 -2.50 5.30 10.79
N TRP A 173 -1.82 4.96 9.70
CA TRP A 173 -2.25 5.22 8.33
C TRP A 173 -2.38 3.91 7.55
N SER A 174 -3.50 3.70 6.88
CA SER A 174 -3.65 2.63 5.89
C SER A 174 -3.16 3.12 4.54
N VAL A 175 -2.16 2.43 3.97
CA VAL A 175 -1.64 2.70 2.63
C VAL A 175 -2.22 1.68 1.68
N THR A 176 -3.25 2.07 0.96
CA THR A 176 -3.93 1.18 0.01
C THR A 176 -3.20 1.08 -1.33
N SER A 177 -2.39 2.08 -1.70
CA SER A 177 -1.60 2.05 -2.93
C SER A 177 -0.36 2.95 -2.89
N ALA A 178 0.81 2.37 -2.66
CA ALA A 178 2.08 3.08 -2.83
C ALA A 178 2.33 3.49 -4.30
N ASN A 179 1.82 2.72 -5.25
CA ASN A 179 1.98 3.03 -6.68
C ASN A 179 1.21 4.28 -7.11
N GLU A 180 -0.03 4.44 -6.66
CA GLU A 180 -0.82 5.64 -7.00
C GLU A 180 -0.27 6.88 -6.28
N LEU A 181 0.19 6.75 -5.04
CA LEU A 181 0.88 7.84 -4.33
C LEU A 181 2.15 8.29 -5.06
N ARG A 182 2.96 7.34 -5.54
CA ARG A 182 4.15 7.66 -6.35
C ARG A 182 3.76 8.31 -7.67
N ARG A 183 2.71 7.82 -8.34
CA ARG A 183 2.22 8.39 -9.61
C ARG A 183 1.77 9.84 -9.44
N ASP A 184 1.04 10.13 -8.36
CA ASP A 184 0.65 11.49 -7.97
C ASP A 184 1.87 12.38 -7.72
N GLY A 185 2.85 11.89 -6.94
CA GLY A 185 4.09 12.62 -6.66
C GLY A 185 4.85 13.01 -7.92
N LEU A 186 5.08 12.03 -8.83
CA LEU A 186 5.74 12.28 -10.11
C LEU A 186 4.94 13.23 -11.00
N ALA A 187 3.62 13.19 -10.96
CA ALA A 187 2.77 14.12 -11.71
C ALA A 187 2.90 15.54 -11.17
N CYS A 188 2.97 15.72 -9.86
CA CYS A 188 3.23 17.02 -9.22
C CYS A 188 4.61 17.56 -9.59
N GLU A 189 5.67 16.75 -9.48
CA GLU A 189 7.04 17.15 -9.87
C GLU A 189 7.09 17.60 -11.33
N ARG A 190 6.53 16.79 -12.24
CA ARG A 190 6.47 17.15 -13.67
C ARG A 190 5.71 18.44 -13.90
N TRP A 191 4.56 18.61 -13.25
CA TRP A 191 3.75 19.82 -13.40
C TRP A 191 4.52 21.05 -12.91
N ASN A 192 5.17 20.97 -11.75
CA ASN A 192 5.95 22.06 -11.17
C ASN A 192 7.14 22.45 -12.07
N MET A 193 7.82 21.44 -12.62
CA MET A 193 8.91 21.68 -13.59
C MET A 193 8.43 22.42 -14.84
N MET A 194 7.25 22.08 -15.35
CA MET A 194 6.68 22.66 -16.57
C MET A 194 5.97 24.00 -16.34
N ASN A 195 5.73 24.37 -15.09
CA ASN A 195 4.99 25.58 -14.71
C ASN A 195 5.70 26.34 -13.58
N PRO A 196 6.95 26.83 -13.81
CA PRO A 196 7.76 27.43 -12.75
C PRO A 196 7.19 28.75 -12.21
N ASP A 197 6.28 29.39 -12.94
CA ASP A 197 5.58 30.62 -12.59
C ASP A 197 4.23 30.41 -11.88
N LYS A 198 3.82 29.17 -11.69
CA LYS A 198 2.54 28.82 -11.04
C LYS A 198 2.75 28.39 -9.58
N GLN A 199 1.64 28.35 -8.84
CA GLN A 199 1.64 27.79 -7.49
C GLN A 199 2.11 26.34 -7.54
N VAL A 200 3.06 25.99 -6.67
CA VAL A 200 3.59 24.62 -6.53
C VAL A 200 2.47 23.67 -6.14
N ARG A 201 2.35 22.56 -6.85
CA ARG A 201 1.48 21.43 -6.47
C ARG A 201 2.24 20.53 -5.51
N GLN A 202 1.61 20.18 -4.41
CA GLN A 202 2.16 19.19 -3.49
C GLN A 202 1.58 17.80 -3.78
N PRO A 203 2.38 16.72 -3.64
CA PRO A 203 1.88 15.37 -3.65
C PRO A 203 0.89 15.14 -2.50
N TYR A 204 -0.14 14.34 -2.75
CA TYR A 204 -1.17 14.06 -1.73
C TYR A 204 -0.59 13.49 -0.42
N ILE A 205 0.36 12.57 -0.53
CA ILE A 205 1.02 12.02 0.66
C ILE A 205 1.76 13.10 1.46
N THR A 206 2.35 14.09 0.78
CA THR A 206 2.98 15.23 1.43
C THR A 206 1.92 16.11 2.12
N GLU A 207 0.79 16.39 1.44
CA GLU A 207 -0.30 17.19 2.00
C GLU A 207 -0.85 16.59 3.30
N VAL A 208 -1.10 15.27 3.32
CA VAL A 208 -1.70 14.61 4.51
C VAL A 208 -0.72 14.43 5.66
N LEU A 209 0.59 14.44 5.39
CA LEU A 209 1.63 14.23 6.41
C LEU A 209 2.36 15.52 6.81
N GLN A 210 2.17 16.65 6.13
CA GLN A 210 2.94 17.88 6.37
C GLN A 210 2.85 18.42 7.81
N ASP A 211 1.69 18.24 8.45
CA ASP A 211 1.42 18.67 9.82
C ASP A 211 1.50 17.52 10.83
N ALA A 212 2.00 16.36 10.41
CA ALA A 212 2.14 15.20 11.26
C ALA A 212 3.48 15.22 12.00
N ASP A 213 3.44 15.12 13.33
CA ASP A 213 4.63 15.15 14.17
C ASP A 213 5.42 13.83 14.14
N GLY A 214 6.75 13.93 14.12
CA GLY A 214 7.70 12.84 14.29
C GLY A 214 7.94 12.00 13.02
N PRO A 215 8.83 11.00 13.10
CA PRO A 215 9.24 10.21 11.97
C PRO A 215 8.14 9.28 11.49
N SER A 216 8.20 8.92 10.20
CA SER A 216 7.31 7.98 9.55
C SER A 216 7.96 6.60 9.41
N VAL A 217 7.21 5.53 9.70
CA VAL A 217 7.62 4.14 9.52
C VAL A 217 6.55 3.40 8.73
N MET A 218 6.92 2.80 7.59
CA MET A 218 6.02 1.99 6.79
C MET A 218 6.45 0.51 6.78
N ALA A 219 5.51 -0.38 7.04
CA ALA A 219 5.70 -1.82 6.96
C ALA A 219 4.76 -2.44 5.92
N THR A 220 5.26 -3.40 5.14
CA THR A 220 4.51 -4.08 4.07
C THR A 220 4.92 -5.55 3.96
N ASP A 221 4.06 -6.36 3.39
CA ASP A 221 4.33 -7.77 3.07
C ASP A 221 5.07 -7.96 1.72
N TYR A 222 5.46 -6.87 1.10
CA TYR A 222 6.23 -6.83 -0.16
C TYR A 222 7.67 -6.37 0.07
N MET A 223 8.48 -6.42 -0.97
CA MET A 223 9.86 -5.90 -0.95
C MET A 223 9.88 -4.44 -0.50
N LYS A 224 10.92 -4.06 0.24
CA LYS A 224 11.10 -2.67 0.75
C LYS A 224 10.95 -1.61 -0.33
N VAL A 225 11.38 -1.89 -1.56
CA VAL A 225 11.30 -0.95 -2.68
C VAL A 225 9.84 -0.54 -3.01
N TYR A 226 8.85 -1.40 -2.69
CA TYR A 226 7.42 -1.06 -2.86
C TYR A 226 7.01 0.15 -2.01
N SER A 227 7.50 0.23 -0.78
CA SER A 227 7.26 1.36 0.11
C SER A 227 8.29 2.47 -0.08
N ASP A 228 9.55 2.12 -0.33
CA ASP A 228 10.67 3.06 -0.44
C ASP A 228 10.55 4.04 -1.61
N GLN A 229 9.77 3.67 -2.64
CA GLN A 229 9.44 4.58 -3.75
C GLN A 229 8.70 5.86 -3.33
N LEU A 230 8.16 5.91 -2.09
CA LEU A 230 7.49 7.09 -1.54
C LEU A 230 8.43 8.06 -0.86
N ARG A 231 9.68 7.68 -0.62
CA ARG A 231 10.68 8.47 0.11
C ARG A 231 10.81 9.93 -0.35
N PRO A 232 10.81 10.26 -1.66
CA PRO A 232 10.91 11.64 -2.12
C PRO A 232 9.73 12.52 -1.71
N PHE A 233 8.59 11.93 -1.36
CA PHE A 233 7.32 12.61 -1.14
C PHE A 233 6.87 12.62 0.33
N ILE A 234 7.58 11.89 1.22
CA ILE A 234 7.27 11.87 2.65
C ILE A 234 8.13 12.89 3.38
N PRO A 235 7.51 13.83 4.14
CA PRO A 235 8.26 14.79 4.93
C PRO A 235 9.09 14.14 6.05
N GLY A 236 10.29 14.65 6.31
CA GLY A 236 11.12 14.23 7.44
C GLY A 236 11.73 12.83 7.31
N THR A 237 11.95 12.20 8.46
CA THR A 237 12.57 10.88 8.54
C THR A 237 11.59 9.80 8.13
N PHE A 238 11.97 8.97 7.14
CA PHE A 238 11.16 7.85 6.68
C PHE A 238 11.95 6.54 6.73
N LYS A 239 11.40 5.54 7.43
CA LYS A 239 11.95 4.18 7.55
C LYS A 239 10.98 3.16 6.95
N VAL A 240 11.54 2.12 6.34
CA VAL A 240 10.76 1.09 5.63
C VAL A 240 11.12 -0.30 6.12
N LEU A 241 10.10 -1.10 6.39
CA LEU A 241 10.18 -2.54 6.64
C LEU A 241 9.46 -3.28 5.52
N GLY A 242 10.05 -4.37 5.05
CA GLY A 242 9.50 -5.18 3.97
C GLY A 242 10.20 -6.52 3.85
N THR A 243 9.71 -7.35 2.93
CA THR A 243 10.07 -8.77 2.83
C THR A 243 10.98 -9.04 1.65
N ASP A 244 12.22 -8.56 1.71
CA ASP A 244 13.22 -8.81 0.65
C ASP A 244 13.67 -10.28 0.61
N GLY A 245 14.02 -10.77 -0.57
CA GLY A 245 14.52 -12.12 -0.80
C GLY A 245 13.43 -13.11 -1.25
N TYR A 246 13.71 -14.39 -1.11
CA TYR A 246 12.80 -15.47 -1.46
C TYR A 246 11.81 -15.78 -0.33
N GLY A 247 10.67 -16.39 -0.68
CA GLY A 247 9.72 -16.94 0.29
C GLY A 247 10.34 -18.03 1.17
N ARG A 248 9.69 -18.33 2.29
CA ARG A 248 10.07 -19.37 3.24
C ARG A 248 8.86 -20.13 3.76
N SER A 249 9.03 -21.41 4.09
CA SER A 249 7.98 -22.24 4.64
C SER A 249 8.03 -22.19 6.17
N ASP A 250 7.09 -21.46 6.78
CA ASP A 250 6.89 -21.42 8.23
C ASP A 250 5.49 -20.87 8.57
N SER A 251 5.17 -20.70 9.85
CA SER A 251 3.98 -19.98 10.29
C SER A 251 4.09 -18.47 9.98
N ARG A 252 2.95 -17.78 9.88
CA ARG A 252 2.92 -16.31 9.68
C ARG A 252 3.73 -15.55 10.72
N GLU A 253 3.61 -15.94 11.99
CA GLU A 253 4.35 -15.33 13.10
C GLU A 253 5.86 -15.42 12.89
N LYS A 254 6.37 -16.63 12.57
CA LYS A 254 7.80 -16.84 12.34
C LYS A 254 8.28 -16.17 11.05
N LEU A 255 7.47 -16.17 10.00
CA LEU A 255 7.81 -15.48 8.75
C LEU A 255 7.90 -13.97 8.98
N ARG A 256 6.93 -13.36 9.68
CA ARG A 256 6.97 -11.93 10.04
C ARG A 256 8.15 -11.58 10.94
N HIS A 257 8.55 -12.50 11.83
CA HIS A 257 9.77 -12.32 12.62
C HIS A 257 11.02 -12.40 11.74
N PHE A 258 11.11 -13.42 10.88
CA PHE A 258 12.26 -13.61 9.98
C PHE A 258 12.47 -12.42 9.03
N PHE A 259 11.38 -11.89 8.46
CA PHE A 259 11.42 -10.74 7.55
C PHE A 259 11.40 -9.39 8.27
N GLU A 260 11.38 -9.37 9.60
CA GLU A 260 11.42 -8.15 10.41
C GLU A 260 10.24 -7.19 10.13
N VAL A 261 9.04 -7.73 9.89
CA VAL A 261 7.82 -6.95 9.60
C VAL A 261 6.73 -7.10 10.66
N ASN A 262 7.04 -7.73 11.81
CA ASN A 262 6.11 -7.84 12.92
C ASN A 262 6.10 -6.58 13.79
N ARG A 263 5.13 -6.51 14.72
CA ARG A 263 4.93 -5.38 15.65
C ARG A 263 6.18 -4.97 16.45
N TYR A 264 7.04 -5.92 16.79
CA TYR A 264 8.25 -5.65 17.56
C TYR A 264 9.29 -4.91 16.71
N PHE A 265 9.53 -5.33 15.49
CA PHE A 265 10.45 -4.63 14.59
C PHE A 265 9.91 -3.29 14.12
N ILE A 266 8.57 -3.14 14.00
CA ILE A 266 7.93 -1.84 13.75
C ILE A 266 8.20 -0.90 14.93
N ALA A 267 8.00 -1.34 16.19
CA ALA A 267 8.28 -0.55 17.37
C ALA A 267 9.77 -0.21 17.49
N ILE A 268 10.69 -1.16 17.30
CA ILE A 268 12.13 -0.94 17.30
C ILE A 268 12.53 0.11 16.25
N THR A 269 11.98 0.02 15.05
CA THR A 269 12.29 0.95 13.96
C THR A 269 11.78 2.35 14.26
N ALA A 270 10.60 2.47 14.88
CA ALA A 270 10.03 3.74 15.33
C ALA A 270 10.88 4.39 16.42
N LEU A 271 11.29 3.63 17.42
CA LEU A 271 12.19 4.10 18.49
C LEU A 271 13.55 4.53 17.92
N LYS A 272 14.12 3.74 17.01
CA LYS A 272 15.38 4.10 16.35
C LYS A 272 15.25 5.40 15.55
N ALA A 273 14.15 5.60 14.83
CA ALA A 273 13.91 6.84 14.11
C ALA A 273 13.79 8.05 15.05
N LEU A 274 13.08 7.93 16.18
CA LEU A 274 13.01 8.97 17.21
C LEU A 274 14.37 9.27 17.83
N SER A 275 15.19 8.24 18.06
CA SER A 275 16.57 8.42 18.58
C SER A 275 17.46 9.17 17.58
N GLU A 276 17.34 8.89 16.28
CA GLU A 276 18.08 9.60 15.24
C GLU A 276 17.68 11.09 15.14
N GLU A 277 16.44 11.42 15.50
CA GLU A 277 15.96 12.80 15.57
C GLU A 277 16.27 13.47 16.94
N GLY A 278 16.87 12.75 17.88
CA GLY A 278 17.18 13.25 19.22
C GLY A 278 15.94 13.46 20.10
N ALA A 279 14.83 12.79 19.78
CA ALA A 279 13.58 12.87 20.53
C ALA A 279 13.56 11.91 21.74
N ILE A 280 14.43 10.88 21.73
CA ILE A 280 14.65 9.93 22.84
C ILE A 280 16.13 9.63 22.99
#